data_7da557681328aac2ed86dbdbeb6ed0e8
#
_entry.id   7da557681328aac2ed86dbdbeb6ed0e8
#
_cell.length_a   1.000
_cell.length_b   1.000
_cell.length_c   1.000
_cell.angle_alpha   90.00
_cell.angle_beta   90.00
_cell.angle_gamma   90.00
#
_symmetry.space_group_name_H-M   'P 1'
#
loop_
_entity.id
_entity.type
_entity.pdbx_description
1 polymer ?
#
loop_
_entity_poly.entity_id
_entity_poly.type
_entity_poly.pdbx_seq_one_letter_code
_entity_poly.pdbx_strand_id
1 'polypeptide(L)'
;MTIPTQLVLQVLLQEPGEERYGYEVGELAGLASGTVHPILARLEGAGWVASRWEDVEASVAGRPPRRYYRLTADGVGSAHDALARARRPRRTGLDPWTAPGPT
;
A
#
# COMPACT_ATOMS: atom_id res chain seq x y z
N MET A 1 -2.44 6.17 9.76
CA MET A 1 -2.23 5.77 8.34
C MET A 1 -3.38 6.31 7.50
N THR A 2 -3.05 6.90 6.38
CA THR A 2 -4.08 7.50 5.53
C THR A 2 -4.88 6.43 4.79
N ILE A 3 -6.08 6.77 4.38
CA ILE A 3 -6.92 5.86 3.61
C ILE A 3 -6.23 5.43 2.30
N PRO A 4 -5.64 6.34 1.51
CA PRO A 4 -4.94 5.89 0.31
C PRO A 4 -3.83 4.88 0.59
N THR A 5 -3.06 5.06 1.65
CA THR A 5 -2.02 4.09 2.01
C THR A 5 -2.63 2.74 2.35
N GLN A 6 -3.75 2.72 3.08
CA GLN A 6 -4.44 1.47 3.39
C GLN A 6 -4.89 0.76 2.13
N LEU A 7 -5.42 1.51 1.16
CA LEU A 7 -5.88 0.91 -0.10
C LEU A 7 -4.73 0.28 -0.88
N VAL A 8 -3.58 0.97 -0.92
CA VAL A 8 -2.39 0.42 -1.58
C VAL A 8 -1.95 -0.88 -0.90
N LEU A 9 -1.90 -0.87 0.44
CA LEU A 9 -1.49 -2.08 1.17
C LEU A 9 -2.46 -3.22 0.94
N GLN A 10 -3.76 -2.94 0.89
CA GLN A 10 -4.75 -3.98 0.62
C GLN A 10 -4.54 -4.60 -0.75
N VAL A 11 -4.24 -3.79 -1.76
CA VAL A 11 -3.97 -4.30 -3.10
C VAL A 11 -2.74 -5.21 -3.10
N LEU A 12 -1.67 -4.76 -2.47
CA LEU A 12 -0.44 -5.55 -2.43
C LEU A 12 -0.60 -6.84 -1.64
N LEU A 13 -1.47 -6.85 -0.63
CA LEU A 13 -1.73 -8.04 0.18
C LEU A 13 -2.64 -9.04 -0.49
N GLN A 14 -3.34 -8.68 -1.57
CA GLN A 14 -4.18 -9.64 -2.28
C GLN A 14 -3.39 -10.84 -2.77
N GLU A 15 -2.17 -10.56 -3.27
CA GLU A 15 -1.25 -11.61 -3.70
C GLU A 15 0.16 -11.17 -3.31
N PRO A 16 0.56 -11.41 -2.06
CA PRO A 16 1.77 -10.79 -1.51
C PRO A 16 3.05 -11.10 -2.28
N GLY A 17 3.14 -12.24 -2.92
CA GLY A 17 4.33 -12.60 -3.68
C GLY A 17 4.33 -12.07 -5.11
N GLU A 18 3.21 -11.52 -5.55
CA GLU A 18 3.08 -11.05 -6.92
C GLU A 18 3.63 -9.65 -7.08
N GLU A 19 4.29 -9.43 -8.20
CA GLU A 19 4.73 -8.09 -8.56
C GLU A 19 3.61 -7.38 -9.30
N ARG A 20 3.44 -6.09 -8.99
CA ARG A 20 2.48 -5.24 -9.67
C ARG A 20 3.17 -3.93 -10.04
N TYR A 21 2.89 -3.41 -11.23
CA TYR A 21 3.46 -2.12 -11.57
C TYR A 21 2.56 -0.98 -11.05
N GLY A 22 3.14 0.20 -10.91
CA GLY A 22 2.49 1.29 -10.20
C GLY A 22 1.11 1.66 -10.73
N TYR A 23 0.97 1.71 -12.06
CA TYR A 23 -0.33 2.03 -12.65
C TYR A 23 -1.39 0.98 -12.28
N GLU A 24 -1.00 -0.29 -12.28
CA GLU A 24 -1.91 -1.37 -11.92
C GLU A 24 -2.35 -1.25 -10.47
N VAL A 25 -1.44 -0.92 -9.58
CA VAL A 25 -1.79 -0.70 -8.16
C VAL A 25 -2.80 0.43 -8.06
N GLY A 26 -2.59 1.50 -8.80
CA GLY A 26 -3.53 2.61 -8.80
C GLY A 26 -4.90 2.23 -9.29
N GLU A 27 -4.98 1.46 -10.38
CA GLU A 27 -6.26 1.01 -10.89
C GLU A 27 -7.00 0.14 -9.89
N LEU A 28 -6.30 -0.80 -9.29
CA LEU A 28 -6.92 -1.71 -8.32
C LEU A 28 -7.32 -1.01 -7.03
N ALA A 29 -6.56 0.01 -6.63
CA ALA A 29 -6.87 0.77 -5.42
C ALA A 29 -7.86 1.90 -5.66
N GLY A 30 -8.13 2.23 -6.92
CA GLY A 30 -8.99 3.36 -7.26
C GLY A 30 -8.32 4.71 -7.01
N LEU A 31 -7.01 4.77 -7.21
CA LEU A 31 -6.22 5.97 -6.92
C LEU A 31 -5.47 6.44 -8.16
N ALA A 32 -5.30 7.74 -8.27
CA ALA A 32 -4.48 8.31 -9.34
C ALA A 32 -3.01 8.01 -9.11
N SER A 33 -2.25 7.90 -10.20
CA SER A 33 -0.82 7.58 -10.11
C SER A 33 -0.05 8.63 -9.30
N GLY A 34 -0.45 9.89 -9.36
CA GLY A 34 0.17 10.93 -8.55
C GLY A 34 0.03 10.70 -7.05
N THR A 35 -0.98 9.94 -6.64
CA THR A 35 -1.16 9.55 -5.23
C THR A 35 -0.41 8.27 -4.92
N VAL A 36 -0.42 7.31 -5.84
CA VAL A 36 0.15 5.98 -5.60
C VAL A 36 1.67 6.01 -5.53
N HIS A 37 2.33 6.71 -6.43
CA HIS A 37 3.79 6.68 -6.52
C HIS A 37 4.48 7.17 -5.25
N PRO A 38 4.06 8.30 -4.65
CA PRO A 38 4.66 8.70 -3.37
C PRO A 38 4.44 7.69 -2.24
N ILE A 39 3.29 7.02 -2.24
CA ILE A 39 3.02 5.99 -1.23
C ILE A 39 3.96 4.81 -1.42
N LEU A 40 4.10 4.32 -2.65
CA LEU A 40 5.01 3.21 -2.93
C LEU A 40 6.45 3.58 -2.58
N ALA A 41 6.86 4.81 -2.85
CA ALA A 41 8.21 5.26 -2.51
C ALA A 41 8.44 5.25 -1.00
N ARG A 42 7.46 5.69 -0.22
CA ARG A 42 7.57 5.65 1.24
C ARG A 42 7.61 4.22 1.77
N LEU A 43 6.79 3.34 1.21
CA LEU A 43 6.77 1.94 1.63
C LEU A 43 8.09 1.26 1.28
N GLU A 44 8.66 1.58 0.13
CA GLU A 44 9.96 1.05 -0.24
C GLU A 44 11.04 1.57 0.69
N GLY A 45 11.02 2.85 1.02
CA GLY A 45 11.97 3.44 1.96
C GLY A 45 11.88 2.82 3.35
N ALA A 46 10.71 2.36 3.74
CA ALA A 46 10.51 1.69 5.03
C ALA A 46 10.85 0.21 4.99
N GLY A 47 11.18 -0.32 3.82
CA GLY A 47 11.52 -1.74 3.71
C GLY A 47 10.33 -2.66 3.58
N TRP A 48 9.12 -2.13 3.42
CA TRP A 48 7.92 -2.95 3.29
C TRP A 48 7.70 -3.43 1.85
N VAL A 49 8.25 -2.70 0.89
CA VAL A 49 8.07 -2.96 -0.53
C VAL A 49 9.44 -2.98 -1.18
N ALA A 50 9.63 -3.90 -2.11
CA ALA A 50 10.81 -3.94 -2.98
C ALA A 50 10.36 -3.64 -4.40
N SER A 51 11.21 -3.02 -5.17
CA SER A 51 10.90 -2.71 -6.56
C SER A 51 12.03 -3.12 -7.48
N ARG A 52 11.68 -3.27 -8.74
CA ARG A 52 12.66 -3.51 -9.80
C ARG A 52 12.12 -2.97 -11.11
N TRP A 53 13.03 -2.68 -12.01
CA TRP A 53 12.65 -2.30 -13.37
C TRP A 53 12.39 -3.55 -14.21
N GLU A 54 11.46 -3.40 -15.14
CA GLU A 54 11.18 -4.45 -16.11
C GLU A 54 12.42 -4.74 -16.96
N ASP A 55 12.61 -6.01 -17.28
CA ASP A 55 13.77 -6.47 -18.04
C ASP A 55 13.66 -6.28 -19.53
N VAL A 56 12.49 -5.96 -20.03
CA VAL A 56 12.23 -5.87 -21.45
C VAL A 56 12.71 -4.52 -21.95
N GLU A 57 13.43 -4.50 -23.07
CA GLU A 57 13.83 -3.25 -23.67
C GLU A 57 12.61 -2.48 -24.16
N ALA A 58 12.63 -1.18 -23.95
CA ALA A 58 11.50 -0.34 -24.32
C ALA A 58 11.17 -0.42 -25.81
N SER A 59 12.21 -0.53 -26.65
CA SER A 59 12.00 -0.63 -28.08
C SER A 59 11.24 -1.88 -28.47
N VAL A 60 11.44 -2.97 -27.74
CA VAL A 60 10.76 -4.25 -28.00
C VAL A 60 9.34 -4.18 -27.50
N ALA A 61 9.14 -3.59 -26.32
CA ALA A 61 7.82 -3.50 -25.72
C ALA A 61 6.95 -2.41 -26.35
N GLY A 62 7.53 -1.47 -27.06
CA GLY A 62 6.81 -0.35 -27.64
C GLY A 62 6.35 0.66 -26.60
N ARG A 63 6.94 0.66 -25.42
CA ARG A 63 6.61 1.57 -24.33
C ARG A 63 7.78 1.64 -23.37
N PRO A 64 7.84 2.67 -22.52
CA PRO A 64 8.90 2.75 -21.50
C PRO A 64 8.86 1.55 -20.54
N PRO A 65 9.98 1.18 -19.95
CA PRO A 65 10.02 0.10 -18.97
C PRO A 65 9.13 0.41 -17.78
N ARG A 66 8.52 -0.62 -17.24
CA ARG A 66 7.69 -0.51 -16.06
C ARG A 66 8.50 -0.80 -14.80
N ARG A 67 8.09 -0.18 -13.70
CA ARG A 67 8.65 -0.47 -12.40
C ARG A 67 7.68 -1.34 -11.64
N TYR A 68 8.13 -2.49 -11.19
CA TYR A 68 7.30 -3.44 -10.46
C TYR A 68 7.58 -3.37 -8.99
N TYR A 69 6.55 -3.58 -8.19
CA TYR A 69 6.60 -3.49 -6.74
C TYR A 69 5.98 -4.73 -6.15
N ARG A 70 6.54 -5.21 -5.04
CA ARG A 70 5.96 -6.31 -4.27
C ARG A 70 6.26 -6.10 -2.81
N LEU A 71 5.44 -6.70 -1.95
CA LEU A 71 5.73 -6.68 -0.52
C LEU A 71 6.93 -7.57 -0.23
N THR A 72 7.80 -7.11 0.66
CA THR A 72 8.86 -7.95 1.22
C THR A 72 8.24 -8.86 2.27
N ALA A 73 8.98 -9.88 2.71
CA ALA A 73 8.49 -10.75 3.80
C ALA A 73 8.16 -9.92 5.04
N ASP A 74 9.04 -8.98 5.41
CA ASP A 74 8.77 -8.10 6.55
C ASP A 74 7.57 -7.20 6.25
N GLY A 75 7.42 -6.77 5.02
CA GLY A 75 6.32 -5.91 4.62
C GLY A 75 4.97 -6.56 4.77
N VAL A 76 4.87 -7.86 4.52
CA VAL A 76 3.61 -8.58 4.68
C VAL A 76 3.15 -8.48 6.14
N GLY A 77 4.01 -8.79 7.09
CA GLY A 77 3.67 -8.70 8.50
C GLY A 77 3.35 -7.27 8.92
N SER A 78 4.20 -6.33 8.50
CA SER A 78 3.99 -4.92 8.85
C SER A 78 2.69 -4.38 8.27
N ALA A 79 2.34 -4.77 7.05
CA ALA A 79 1.11 -4.34 6.41
C ALA A 79 -0.12 -4.87 7.15
N HIS A 80 -0.10 -6.16 7.51
CA HIS A 80 -1.20 -6.74 8.29
C HIS A 80 -1.37 -6.02 9.62
N ASP A 81 -0.27 -5.78 10.32
CA ASP A 81 -0.32 -5.10 11.61
C ASP A 81 -0.85 -3.67 11.47
N ALA A 82 -0.38 -2.95 10.47
CA ALA A 82 -0.81 -1.58 10.25
C ALA A 82 -2.30 -1.50 9.91
N LEU A 83 -2.79 -2.40 9.06
CA LEU A 83 -4.20 -2.43 8.71
C LEU A 83 -5.07 -2.84 9.89
N ALA A 84 -4.58 -3.77 10.71
CA ALA A 84 -5.30 -4.17 11.91
C ALA A 84 -5.44 -2.99 12.88
N ARG A 85 -4.36 -2.22 13.06
CA ARG A 85 -4.40 -1.04 13.93
C ARG A 85 -5.35 0.03 13.37
N ALA A 86 -5.37 0.19 12.06
CA ALA A 86 -6.23 1.18 11.43
C ALA A 86 -7.71 0.84 11.58
N ARG A 87 -8.06 -0.45 11.71
CA ARG A 87 -9.44 -0.88 11.86
C ARG A 87 -9.94 -0.80 13.29
N ARG A 88 -9.04 -0.65 14.27
CA ARG A 88 -9.46 -0.60 15.67
C ARG A 88 -10.18 0.71 15.93
N PRO A 89 -11.24 0.68 16.74
CA PRO A 89 -11.87 1.91 17.18
C PRO A 89 -10.84 2.76 17.91
N ARG A 90 -10.91 4.07 17.71
CA ARG A 90 -10.03 4.95 18.42
C ARG A 90 -10.34 4.93 19.88
N ARG A 91 -9.33 4.75 20.65
CA ARG A 91 -9.47 4.86 22.08
C ARG A 91 -9.16 6.29 22.46
N THR A 92 -10.14 7.09 22.43
CA THR A 92 -9.99 8.48 22.80
C THR A 92 -10.89 8.72 23.99
N GLY A 93 -10.79 9.87 24.55
CA GLY A 93 -11.73 10.29 25.56
C GLY A 93 -13.11 10.38 25.02
N LEU A 94 -13.25 10.24 23.76
CA LEU A 94 -14.53 10.23 23.15
C LEU A 94 -15.05 8.91 22.92
N ASP A 95 -14.42 7.97 23.42
CA ASP A 95 -14.93 6.67 23.33
C ASP A 95 -16.28 6.71 23.87
N PRO A 96 -17.25 6.71 23.10
CA PRO A 96 -18.57 7.05 23.50
C PRO A 96 -19.20 6.06 24.31
N TRP A 97 -18.69 5.55 24.51
CA TRP A 97 -19.39 4.98 25.17
C TRP A 97 -19.01 4.95 26.12
N THR A 98 -18.38 5.37 26.13
CA THR A 98 -17.93 5.63 27.08
C THR A 98 -18.29 6.63 27.65
N ALA A 99 -18.47 7.02 27.29
CA ALA A 99 -18.70 7.75 27.68
C ALA A 99 -19.05 8.31 28.00
N PRO A 100 -19.26 8.66 28.15
CA PRO A 100 -19.66 9.13 28.59
C PRO A 100 -20.06 9.24 28.92
N GLY A 101 -20.19 9.17 28.70
CA GLY A 101 -20.51 9.42 28.95
C GLY A 101 -20.61 9.48 29.11
N PRO A 102 -20.73 9.51 29.32
CA PRO A 102 -20.87 9.56 29.51
C PRO A 102 -20.99 9.39 29.54
N THR A 103 -21.02 9.50 29.47
CA THR A 103 -21.28 9.32 29.46
C THR A 103 -21.52 9.05 29.46
#